data_eeafb864df2e33038601042e814faf64
#
_entry.id   eeafb864df2e33038601042e814faf64
#
_cell.length_a   1.000
_cell.length_b   1.000
_cell.length_c   1.000
_cell.angle_alpha   90.00
_cell.angle_beta   90.00
_cell.angle_gamma   90.00
#
_symmetry.space_group_name_H-M   'P 1'
#
loop_
_entity.id
_entity.type
_entity.pdbx_description
1 polymer ?
#
loop_
_entity_poly.entity_id
_entity_poly.type
_entity_poly.pdbx_seq_one_letter_code
_entity_poly.pdbx_strand_id
1 'polypeptide(L)'
;MIIQATGIQKSFGALQVLKGVDFSAEKAEVVAIVGASGAGKSTLLQILGTLLSPDAGSLSIDGTNVLALGQKQLSAFRNRQIGFVFQAHHLLPEFSAMENVMIPALIGGVPASKARAKATELLKTVGLEERLQHKPAELSGGEQQRVAIARALVNSPAILFADEPTGNLDSRTKEEIHRLFFSLRDTLGQTIVIVTHDPDLAAMCDRVRVIKDGLFV
;
A
#
# COMPACT_ATOMS: atom_id res chain seq x y z
N MET A 1 10.76 -9.09 12.27
CA MET A 1 9.46 -9.05 11.55
C MET A 1 8.79 -7.70 11.81
N ILE A 2 8.28 -7.06 10.74
CA ILE A 2 7.50 -5.82 10.86
C ILE A 2 5.99 -6.10 10.78
N ILE A 3 5.58 -7.15 10.08
CA ILE A 3 4.20 -7.68 10.07
C ILE A 3 4.24 -9.11 10.58
N GLN A 4 3.30 -9.43 11.45
CA GLN A 4 3.03 -10.80 11.87
C GLN A 4 1.51 -10.99 11.99
N ALA A 5 0.97 -11.82 11.14
CA ALA A 5 -0.44 -12.26 11.15
C ALA A 5 -0.50 -13.75 11.33
N THR A 6 -1.38 -14.21 12.22
CA THR A 6 -1.51 -15.66 12.53
C THR A 6 -2.98 -16.05 12.55
N GLY A 7 -3.31 -17.10 11.79
CA GLY A 7 -4.64 -17.70 11.78
C GLY A 7 -5.73 -16.78 11.25
N ILE A 8 -5.43 -15.87 10.33
CA ILE A 8 -6.40 -14.88 9.81
C ILE A 8 -7.54 -15.58 9.08
N GLN A 9 -8.75 -15.38 9.58
CA GLN A 9 -9.99 -15.87 8.95
C GLN A 9 -10.89 -14.71 8.56
N LYS A 10 -11.59 -14.88 7.44
CA LYS A 10 -12.60 -13.91 6.98
C LYS A 10 -13.70 -14.58 6.17
N SER A 11 -14.95 -14.28 6.52
CA SER A 11 -16.14 -14.73 5.81
C SER A 11 -17.01 -13.54 5.40
N PHE A 12 -17.73 -13.69 4.33
CA PHE A 12 -18.78 -12.78 3.87
C PHE A 12 -20.07 -13.59 3.69
N GLY A 13 -20.96 -13.50 4.64
CA GLY A 13 -22.12 -14.39 4.74
C GLY A 13 -21.67 -15.86 4.85
N ALA A 14 -22.14 -16.73 3.97
CA ALA A 14 -21.77 -18.14 3.94
C ALA A 14 -20.41 -18.43 3.27
N LEU A 15 -19.81 -17.46 2.59
CA LEU A 15 -18.54 -17.64 1.88
C LEU A 15 -17.36 -17.36 2.79
N GLN A 16 -16.60 -18.40 3.14
CA GLN A 16 -15.32 -18.24 3.85
C GLN A 16 -14.21 -17.96 2.84
N VAL A 17 -13.70 -16.71 2.84
CA VAL A 17 -12.68 -16.21 1.90
C VAL A 17 -11.26 -16.48 2.41
N LEU A 18 -11.00 -16.32 3.70
CA LEU A 18 -9.71 -16.65 4.33
C LEU A 18 -9.95 -17.70 5.43
N LYS A 19 -9.14 -18.77 5.40
CA LYS A 19 -9.37 -20.00 6.17
C LYS A 19 -8.29 -20.29 7.23
N GLY A 20 -7.66 -19.23 7.77
CA GLY A 20 -6.59 -19.35 8.76
C GLY A 20 -5.22 -19.11 8.13
N VAL A 21 -5.03 -17.91 7.58
CA VAL A 21 -3.82 -17.53 6.86
C VAL A 21 -2.78 -16.97 7.82
N ASP A 22 -1.54 -17.47 7.73
CA ASP A 22 -0.37 -16.94 8.42
C ASP A 22 0.47 -16.12 7.44
N PHE A 23 0.82 -14.87 7.82
CA PHE A 23 1.63 -13.99 7.00
C PHE A 23 2.66 -13.25 7.86
N SER A 24 3.85 -13.06 7.32
CA SER A 24 4.89 -12.23 7.93
C SER A 24 5.65 -11.45 6.87
N ALA A 25 6.22 -10.30 7.25
CA ALA A 25 7.20 -9.57 6.45
C ALA A 25 8.29 -8.99 7.36
N GLU A 26 9.51 -8.94 6.83
CA GLU A 26 10.66 -8.31 7.48
C GLU A 26 10.76 -6.82 7.10
N LYS A 27 11.59 -6.07 7.83
CA LYS A 27 11.88 -4.67 7.46
C LYS A 27 12.62 -4.61 6.13
N ALA A 28 12.28 -3.63 5.31
CA ALA A 28 12.85 -3.42 3.98
C ALA A 28 12.71 -4.64 3.04
N GLU A 29 11.69 -5.47 3.25
CA GLU A 29 11.36 -6.60 2.38
C GLU A 29 10.23 -6.21 1.41
N VAL A 30 10.31 -6.69 0.17
CA VAL A 30 9.21 -6.62 -0.81
C VAL A 30 8.60 -8.01 -0.94
N VAL A 31 7.35 -8.15 -0.51
CA VAL A 31 6.61 -9.43 -0.57
C VAL A 31 5.48 -9.34 -1.57
N ALA A 32 5.47 -10.24 -2.56
CA ALA A 32 4.33 -10.39 -3.46
C ALA A 32 3.33 -11.42 -2.93
N ILE A 33 2.04 -11.10 -3.02
CA ILE A 33 0.93 -12.04 -2.81
C ILE A 33 0.27 -12.26 -4.17
N VAL A 34 0.35 -13.48 -4.67
CA VAL A 34 -0.17 -13.87 -5.99
C VAL A 34 -1.23 -14.96 -5.85
N GLY A 35 -2.05 -15.15 -6.88
CA GLY A 35 -3.11 -16.18 -6.91
C GLY A 35 -4.22 -15.81 -7.88
N ALA A 36 -5.13 -16.74 -8.12
CA ALA A 36 -6.27 -16.54 -9.00
C ALA A 36 -7.19 -15.40 -8.53
N SER A 37 -8.02 -14.86 -9.44
CA SER A 37 -9.09 -13.94 -9.05
C SER A 37 -10.04 -14.62 -8.04
N GLY A 38 -10.45 -13.89 -7.03
CA GLY A 38 -11.30 -14.44 -5.96
C GLY A 38 -10.58 -15.29 -4.90
N ALA A 39 -9.27 -15.54 -5.01
CA ALA A 39 -8.52 -16.36 -4.04
C ALA A 39 -8.37 -15.73 -2.64
N GLY A 40 -8.76 -14.46 -2.45
CA GLY A 40 -8.68 -13.75 -1.17
C GLY A 40 -7.53 -12.75 -1.03
N LYS A 41 -6.77 -12.47 -2.10
CA LYS A 41 -5.59 -11.57 -2.08
C LYS A 41 -5.91 -10.18 -1.55
N SER A 42 -6.84 -9.46 -2.18
CA SER A 42 -7.22 -8.10 -1.76
C SER A 42 -7.86 -8.09 -0.37
N THR A 43 -8.64 -9.13 -0.02
CA THR A 43 -9.19 -9.30 1.32
C THR A 43 -8.08 -9.41 2.37
N LEU A 44 -7.06 -10.24 2.12
CA LEU A 44 -5.91 -10.35 2.99
C LEU A 44 -5.16 -9.03 3.10
N LEU A 45 -4.87 -8.37 1.96
CA LEU A 45 -4.18 -7.07 1.95
C LEU A 45 -4.93 -6.01 2.76
N GLN A 46 -6.27 -5.95 2.62
CA GLN A 46 -7.11 -5.01 3.38
C GLN A 46 -7.09 -5.31 4.88
N ILE A 47 -7.02 -6.57 5.29
CA ILE A 47 -6.90 -6.95 6.71
C ILE A 47 -5.52 -6.58 7.22
N LEU A 48 -4.44 -6.94 6.53
CA LEU A 48 -3.08 -6.57 6.90
C LEU A 48 -2.91 -5.04 7.00
N GLY A 49 -3.55 -4.30 6.10
CA GLY A 49 -3.58 -2.85 6.10
C GLY A 49 -4.63 -2.22 7.02
N THR A 50 -5.30 -3.00 7.86
CA THR A 50 -6.30 -2.53 8.85
C THR A 50 -7.52 -1.80 8.27
N LEU A 51 -7.81 -1.99 6.98
CA LEU A 51 -9.02 -1.47 6.32
C LEU A 51 -10.23 -2.36 6.58
N LEU A 52 -10.00 -3.65 6.81
CA LEU A 52 -11.01 -4.66 7.10
C LEU A 52 -10.61 -5.43 8.37
N SER A 53 -11.57 -5.70 9.24
CA SER A 53 -11.33 -6.54 10.42
C SER A 53 -11.46 -8.02 10.06
N PRO A 54 -10.54 -8.89 10.51
CA PRO A 54 -10.71 -10.32 10.41
C PRO A 54 -11.81 -10.81 11.37
N ASP A 55 -12.34 -12.00 11.11
CA ASP A 55 -13.30 -12.65 12.01
C ASP A 55 -12.59 -13.44 13.13
N ALA A 56 -11.36 -13.92 12.83
CA ALA A 56 -10.48 -14.57 13.80
C ALA A 56 -9.00 -14.40 13.40
N GLY A 57 -8.11 -14.69 14.35
CA GLY A 57 -6.67 -14.58 14.18
C GLY A 57 -6.09 -13.40 14.94
N SER A 58 -4.80 -13.16 14.74
CA SER A 58 -4.05 -12.05 15.34
C SER A 58 -3.26 -11.29 14.29
N LEU A 59 -3.06 -9.99 14.51
CA LEU A 59 -2.27 -9.12 13.63
C LEU A 59 -1.46 -8.14 14.45
N SER A 60 -0.15 -8.20 14.30
CA SER A 60 0.80 -7.25 14.87
C SER A 60 1.58 -6.54 13.76
N ILE A 61 1.71 -5.22 13.89
CA ILE A 61 2.47 -4.36 12.98
C ILE A 61 3.42 -3.51 13.80
N ASP A 62 4.70 -3.57 13.49
CA ASP A 62 5.79 -2.92 14.22
C ASP A 62 5.64 -3.09 15.75
N GLY A 63 5.42 -4.33 16.19
CA GLY A 63 5.22 -4.71 17.59
C GLY A 63 3.87 -4.34 18.21
N THR A 64 2.99 -3.64 17.49
CA THR A 64 1.67 -3.24 17.99
C THR A 64 0.59 -4.24 17.59
N ASN A 65 -0.14 -4.80 18.54
CA ASN A 65 -1.36 -5.59 18.27
C ASN A 65 -2.47 -4.63 17.79
N VAL A 66 -2.65 -4.54 16.48
CA VAL A 66 -3.58 -3.57 15.88
C VAL A 66 -5.05 -3.93 16.07
N LEU A 67 -5.37 -5.22 16.32
CA LEU A 67 -6.74 -5.66 16.53
C LEU A 67 -7.26 -5.29 17.95
N ALA A 68 -6.37 -5.00 18.89
CA ALA A 68 -6.72 -4.53 20.21
C ALA A 68 -6.97 -3.01 20.30
N LEU A 69 -6.67 -2.27 19.22
CA LEU A 69 -6.82 -0.82 19.21
C LEU A 69 -8.29 -0.40 19.01
N GLY A 70 -8.74 0.58 19.80
CA GLY A 70 -10.02 1.25 19.57
C GLY A 70 -10.02 2.06 18.28
N GLN A 71 -11.18 2.36 17.71
CA GLN A 71 -11.37 3.01 16.40
C GLN A 71 -10.49 4.27 16.20
N LYS A 72 -10.45 5.16 17.20
CA LYS A 72 -9.65 6.40 17.13
C LYS A 72 -8.14 6.09 17.07
N GLN A 73 -7.69 5.14 17.88
CA GLN A 73 -6.29 4.72 17.94
C GLN A 73 -5.89 4.02 16.64
N LEU A 74 -6.76 3.13 16.12
CA LEU A 74 -6.53 2.43 14.86
C LEU A 74 -6.45 3.39 13.66
N SER A 75 -7.32 4.41 13.61
CA SER A 75 -7.26 5.44 12.56
C SER A 75 -5.97 6.25 12.64
N ALA A 76 -5.53 6.63 13.84
CA ALA A 76 -4.27 7.34 14.03
C ALA A 76 -3.05 6.45 13.72
N PHE A 77 -3.11 5.16 14.06
CA PHE A 77 -2.09 4.17 13.72
C PHE A 77 -1.99 4.01 12.19
N ARG A 78 -3.11 3.78 11.50
CA ARG A 78 -3.16 3.67 10.04
C ARG A 78 -2.57 4.89 9.36
N ASN A 79 -2.98 6.09 9.76
CA ASN A 79 -2.47 7.34 9.18
C ASN A 79 -0.94 7.45 9.28
N ARG A 80 -0.33 6.98 10.36
CA ARG A 80 1.11 7.12 10.61
C ARG A 80 1.95 5.96 10.10
N GLN A 81 1.42 4.73 10.18
CA GLN A 81 2.22 3.51 9.98
C GLN A 81 1.95 2.81 8.66
N ILE A 82 0.87 3.17 7.96
CA ILE A 82 0.43 2.43 6.78
C ILE A 82 0.23 3.37 5.60
N GLY A 83 0.88 3.04 4.48
CA GLY A 83 0.59 3.63 3.17
C GLY A 83 -0.19 2.66 2.30
N PHE A 84 -1.11 3.18 1.48
CA PHE A 84 -1.87 2.39 0.50
C PHE A 84 -1.74 2.96 -0.90
N VAL A 85 -1.50 2.05 -1.86
CA VAL A 85 -1.53 2.30 -3.29
C VAL A 85 -2.55 1.34 -3.92
N PHE A 86 -3.51 1.88 -4.67
CA PHE A 86 -4.56 1.11 -5.33
C PHE A 86 -4.42 1.19 -6.85
N GLN A 87 -4.99 0.22 -7.54
CA GLN A 87 -5.05 0.18 -9.00
C GLN A 87 -5.77 1.40 -9.60
N ALA A 88 -6.81 1.90 -8.94
CA ALA A 88 -7.60 3.05 -9.40
C ALA A 88 -7.06 4.42 -8.93
N HIS A 89 -5.85 4.50 -8.39
CA HIS A 89 -5.16 5.68 -7.86
C HIS A 89 -5.93 6.44 -6.75
N HIS A 90 -7.24 6.60 -6.85
CA HIS A 90 -8.12 7.32 -5.90
C HIS A 90 -7.61 8.73 -5.55
N LEU A 91 -7.12 9.45 -6.54
CA LEU A 91 -6.78 10.87 -6.37
C LEU A 91 -8.06 11.69 -6.31
N LEU A 92 -8.03 12.74 -5.48
CA LEU A 92 -9.12 13.69 -5.39
C LEU A 92 -9.01 14.66 -6.57
N PRO A 93 -10.00 14.70 -7.47
CA PRO A 93 -9.90 15.40 -8.75
C PRO A 93 -9.84 16.93 -8.62
N GLU A 94 -10.38 17.48 -7.51
CA GLU A 94 -10.39 18.91 -7.23
C GLU A 94 -9.01 19.43 -6.79
N PHE A 95 -8.16 18.57 -6.27
CA PHE A 95 -6.86 18.89 -5.69
C PHE A 95 -5.72 18.62 -6.67
N SER A 96 -4.69 19.47 -6.62
CA SER A 96 -3.43 19.27 -7.35
C SER A 96 -2.67 18.02 -6.86
N ALA A 97 -1.64 17.60 -7.60
CA ALA A 97 -0.74 16.52 -7.18
C ALA A 97 -0.15 16.79 -5.80
N MET A 98 0.35 18.01 -5.56
CA MET A 98 0.90 18.40 -4.26
C MET A 98 -0.14 18.30 -3.15
N GLU A 99 -1.34 18.84 -3.36
CA GLU A 99 -2.41 18.81 -2.37
C GLU A 99 -2.86 17.38 -2.06
N ASN A 100 -3.01 16.51 -3.07
CA ASN A 100 -3.29 15.09 -2.87
C ASN A 100 -2.25 14.43 -1.96
N VAL A 101 -0.96 14.71 -2.17
CA VAL A 101 0.12 14.15 -1.34
C VAL A 101 0.10 14.73 0.07
N MET A 102 -0.26 16.01 0.25
CA MET A 102 -0.31 16.66 1.57
C MET A 102 -1.42 16.14 2.48
N ILE A 103 -2.56 15.68 1.93
CA ILE A 103 -3.77 15.34 2.69
C ILE A 103 -3.52 14.41 3.89
N PRO A 104 -2.83 13.26 3.76
CA PRO A 104 -2.63 12.39 4.92
C PRO A 104 -1.79 13.04 6.03
N ALA A 105 -0.84 13.89 5.68
CA ALA A 105 -0.04 14.63 6.66
C ALA A 105 -0.87 15.68 7.40
N LEU A 106 -1.74 16.40 6.69
CA LEU A 106 -2.67 17.38 7.28
C LEU A 106 -3.67 16.69 8.21
N ILE A 107 -4.22 15.55 7.83
CA ILE A 107 -5.09 14.71 8.69
C ILE A 107 -4.34 14.27 9.94
N GLY A 108 -3.04 13.96 9.82
CA GLY A 108 -2.16 13.63 10.94
C GLY A 108 -1.80 14.81 11.85
N GLY A 109 -2.26 16.03 11.54
CA GLY A 109 -1.99 17.25 12.31
C GLY A 109 -0.64 17.91 11.99
N VAL A 110 0.03 17.54 10.89
CA VAL A 110 1.27 18.17 10.45
C VAL A 110 0.95 19.59 9.93
N PRO A 111 1.69 20.64 10.35
CA PRO A 111 1.50 21.98 9.83
C PRO A 111 1.63 22.07 8.30
N ALA A 112 0.80 22.85 7.65
CA ALA A 112 0.70 22.93 6.19
C ALA A 112 2.04 23.22 5.50
N SER A 113 2.88 24.09 6.09
CA SER A 113 4.22 24.40 5.55
C SER A 113 5.14 23.17 5.53
N LYS A 114 5.11 22.35 6.60
CA LYS A 114 5.89 21.09 6.69
C LYS A 114 5.33 20.01 5.76
N ALA A 115 3.99 19.89 5.70
CA ALA A 115 3.34 18.96 4.79
C ALA A 115 3.68 19.29 3.32
N ARG A 116 3.66 20.58 2.93
CA ARG A 116 4.06 21.05 1.60
C ARG A 116 5.51 20.72 1.27
N ALA A 117 6.43 21.02 2.17
CA ALA A 117 7.85 20.74 1.96
C ALA A 117 8.09 19.25 1.70
N LYS A 118 7.49 18.37 2.53
CA LYS A 118 7.61 16.92 2.39
C LYS A 118 6.93 16.38 1.12
N ALA A 119 5.76 16.91 0.77
CA ALA A 119 5.08 16.55 -0.48
C ALA A 119 5.91 16.94 -1.71
N THR A 120 6.54 18.12 -1.71
CA THR A 120 7.43 18.55 -2.79
C THR A 120 8.62 17.60 -2.94
N GLU A 121 9.27 17.24 -1.83
CA GLU A 121 10.39 16.30 -1.83
C GLU A 121 9.98 14.92 -2.39
N LEU A 122 8.85 14.38 -1.94
CA LEU A 122 8.36 13.08 -2.41
C LEU A 122 7.96 13.13 -3.89
N LEU A 123 7.29 14.18 -4.35
CA LEU A 123 6.94 14.33 -5.76
C LEU A 123 8.19 14.44 -6.64
N LYS A 124 9.24 15.09 -6.16
CA LYS A 124 10.55 15.09 -6.82
C LYS A 124 11.16 13.68 -6.84
N THR A 125 11.13 12.95 -5.73
CA THR A 125 11.63 11.56 -5.64
C THR A 125 10.95 10.63 -6.65
N VAL A 126 9.65 10.83 -6.92
CA VAL A 126 8.92 10.04 -7.92
C VAL A 126 8.98 10.65 -9.34
N GLY A 127 9.79 11.70 -9.57
CA GLY A 127 10.01 12.32 -10.89
C GLY A 127 8.88 13.22 -11.37
N LEU A 128 8.19 13.92 -10.44
CA LEU A 128 7.05 14.79 -10.73
C LEU A 128 7.26 16.26 -10.27
N GLU A 129 8.50 16.72 -10.22
CA GLU A 129 8.83 18.10 -9.79
C GLU A 129 8.18 19.18 -10.65
N GLU A 130 7.93 18.93 -11.93
CA GLU A 130 7.25 19.86 -12.84
C GLU A 130 5.73 19.72 -12.84
N ARG A 131 5.17 18.77 -12.07
CA ARG A 131 3.74 18.42 -12.04
C ARG A 131 3.04 18.80 -10.75
N LEU A 132 3.70 19.51 -9.83
CA LEU A 132 3.21 19.81 -8.48
C LEU A 132 1.80 20.40 -8.45
N GLN A 133 1.49 21.32 -9.39
CA GLN A 133 0.22 22.05 -9.45
C GLN A 133 -0.80 21.41 -10.39
N HIS A 134 -0.42 20.36 -11.15
CA HIS A 134 -1.33 19.69 -12.08
C HIS A 134 -2.42 18.93 -11.30
N LYS A 135 -3.64 18.99 -11.81
CA LYS A 135 -4.77 18.19 -11.32
C LYS A 135 -4.74 16.78 -11.93
N PRO A 136 -5.40 15.79 -11.32
CA PRO A 136 -5.43 14.42 -11.87
C PRO A 136 -5.81 14.33 -13.34
N ALA A 137 -6.76 15.15 -13.81
CA ALA A 137 -7.17 15.16 -15.22
C ALA A 137 -6.09 15.65 -16.20
N GLU A 138 -5.05 16.30 -15.71
CA GLU A 138 -3.92 16.83 -16.49
C GLU A 138 -2.70 15.89 -16.44
N LEU A 139 -2.82 14.75 -15.75
CA LEU A 139 -1.76 13.77 -15.53
C LEU A 139 -2.07 12.47 -16.30
N SER A 140 -1.03 11.87 -16.87
CA SER A 140 -1.11 10.51 -17.39
C SER A 140 -1.40 9.49 -16.30
N GLY A 141 -1.86 8.28 -16.65
CA GLY A 141 -2.11 7.21 -15.68
C GLY A 141 -0.87 6.86 -14.83
N GLY A 142 0.31 6.84 -15.43
CA GLY A 142 1.56 6.61 -14.71
C GLY A 142 1.95 7.76 -13.78
N GLU A 143 1.71 9.02 -14.19
CA GLU A 143 1.91 10.18 -13.31
C GLU A 143 0.93 10.17 -12.14
N GLN A 144 -0.34 9.83 -12.38
CA GLN A 144 -1.33 9.66 -11.31
C GLN A 144 -0.90 8.57 -10.30
N GLN A 145 -0.37 7.45 -10.79
CA GLN A 145 0.14 6.38 -9.93
C GLN A 145 1.35 6.84 -9.10
N ARG A 146 2.26 7.60 -9.68
CA ARG A 146 3.39 8.20 -8.95
C ARG A 146 2.92 9.17 -7.86
N VAL A 147 1.88 9.97 -8.13
CA VAL A 147 1.24 10.82 -7.11
C VAL A 147 0.63 9.97 -6.00
N ALA A 148 -0.07 8.87 -6.32
CA ALA A 148 -0.66 7.96 -5.33
C ALA A 148 0.42 7.31 -4.46
N ILE A 149 1.56 6.92 -5.04
CA ILE A 149 2.72 6.39 -4.30
C ILE A 149 3.30 7.47 -3.37
N ALA A 150 3.54 8.70 -3.86
CA ALA A 150 4.03 9.80 -3.04
C ALA A 150 3.07 10.12 -1.88
N ARG A 151 1.75 10.12 -2.14
CA ARG A 151 0.72 10.30 -1.11
C ARG A 151 0.79 9.22 -0.03
N ALA A 152 0.99 7.97 -0.43
CA ALA A 152 1.10 6.86 0.51
C ALA A 152 2.34 6.97 1.41
N LEU A 153 3.40 7.63 0.94
CA LEU A 153 4.68 7.78 1.64
C LEU A 153 4.79 9.03 2.53
N VAL A 154 3.85 9.99 2.43
CA VAL A 154 4.02 11.32 3.06
C VAL A 154 4.21 11.27 4.58
N ASN A 155 3.63 10.31 5.26
CA ASN A 155 3.80 10.11 6.70
C ASN A 155 4.97 9.20 7.08
N SER A 156 5.84 8.83 6.12
CA SER A 156 6.93 7.85 6.30
C SER A 156 6.43 6.56 6.96
N PRO A 157 5.46 5.86 6.34
CA PRO A 157 4.83 4.69 6.94
C PRO A 157 5.84 3.56 7.10
N ALA A 158 5.62 2.71 8.11
CA ALA A 158 6.41 1.50 8.29
C ALA A 158 6.21 0.50 7.14
N ILE A 159 5.02 0.50 6.54
CA ILE A 159 4.64 -0.45 5.50
C ILE A 159 3.84 0.25 4.40
N LEU A 160 4.17 -0.09 3.16
CA LEU A 160 3.40 0.28 1.97
C LEU A 160 2.68 -0.96 1.44
N PHE A 161 1.35 -0.92 1.39
CA PHE A 161 0.52 -1.92 0.74
C PHE A 161 0.15 -1.46 -0.67
N ALA A 162 0.23 -2.34 -1.64
CA ALA A 162 -0.13 -2.07 -3.02
C ALA A 162 -1.07 -3.16 -3.57
N ASP A 163 -2.26 -2.77 -4.02
CA ASP A 163 -3.24 -3.66 -4.62
C ASP A 163 -3.28 -3.44 -6.12
N GLU A 164 -2.70 -4.39 -6.90
CA GLU A 164 -2.59 -4.34 -8.36
C GLU A 164 -2.08 -2.99 -8.90
N PRO A 165 -0.95 -2.47 -8.40
CA PRO A 165 -0.56 -1.06 -8.58
C PRO A 165 -0.26 -0.67 -10.03
N THR A 166 -0.16 -1.64 -10.94
CA THR A 166 0.17 -1.41 -12.36
C THR A 166 -0.86 -2.00 -13.32
N GLY A 167 -2.00 -2.50 -12.80
CA GLY A 167 -3.00 -3.21 -13.59
C GLY A 167 -3.63 -2.40 -14.73
N ASN A 168 -3.64 -1.06 -14.64
CA ASN A 168 -4.25 -0.16 -15.64
C ASN A 168 -3.22 0.59 -16.49
N LEU A 169 -1.93 0.21 -16.42
CA LEU A 169 -0.85 0.92 -17.10
C LEU A 169 -0.35 0.16 -18.33
N ASP A 170 0.17 0.90 -19.32
CA ASP A 170 0.88 0.32 -20.44
C ASP A 170 2.22 -0.32 -20.01
N SER A 171 2.77 -1.21 -20.84
CA SER A 171 3.94 -2.03 -20.50
C SER A 171 5.17 -1.20 -20.08
N ARG A 172 5.44 -0.07 -20.76
CA ARG A 172 6.58 0.78 -20.43
C ARG A 172 6.40 1.46 -19.07
N THR A 173 5.25 2.09 -18.88
CA THR A 173 4.91 2.77 -17.62
C THR A 173 4.88 1.78 -16.44
N LYS A 174 4.39 0.55 -16.70
CA LYS A 174 4.39 -0.55 -15.73
C LYS A 174 5.81 -0.85 -15.22
N GLU A 175 6.78 -1.05 -16.11
CA GLU A 175 8.18 -1.29 -15.74
C GLU A 175 8.78 -0.13 -14.91
N GLU A 176 8.44 1.11 -15.26
CA GLU A 176 8.92 2.29 -14.52
C GLU A 176 8.39 2.31 -13.08
N ILE A 177 7.10 1.95 -12.89
CA ILE A 177 6.49 1.85 -11.55
C ILE A 177 7.08 0.66 -10.78
N HIS A 178 7.35 -0.48 -11.42
CA HIS A 178 8.05 -1.59 -10.79
C HIS A 178 9.40 -1.14 -10.23
N ARG A 179 10.25 -0.54 -11.06
CA ARG A 179 11.56 -0.01 -10.62
C ARG A 179 11.44 1.02 -9.50
N LEU A 180 10.39 1.83 -9.51
CA LEU A 180 10.14 2.81 -8.45
C LEU A 180 9.92 2.11 -7.10
N PHE A 181 9.10 1.04 -7.02
CA PHE A 181 8.90 0.31 -5.76
C PHE A 181 10.22 -0.22 -5.18
N PHE A 182 11.07 -0.83 -6.02
CA PHE A 182 12.37 -1.34 -5.56
C PHE A 182 13.34 -0.22 -5.18
N SER A 183 13.35 0.88 -5.92
CA SER A 183 14.11 2.08 -5.54
C SER A 183 13.69 2.63 -4.17
N LEU A 184 12.39 2.65 -3.85
CA LEU A 184 11.89 3.06 -2.54
C LEU A 184 12.34 2.12 -1.42
N ARG A 185 12.36 0.79 -1.67
CA ARG A 185 12.95 -0.16 -0.73
C ARG A 185 14.42 0.13 -0.50
N ASP A 186 15.20 0.30 -1.57
CA ASP A 186 16.66 0.43 -1.51
C ASP A 186 17.09 1.78 -0.89
N THR A 187 16.38 2.87 -1.19
CA THR A 187 16.76 4.22 -0.76
C THR A 187 16.13 4.64 0.56
N LEU A 188 14.91 4.18 0.85
CA LEU A 188 14.16 4.56 2.05
C LEU A 188 14.03 3.43 3.08
N GLY A 189 14.49 2.21 2.77
CA GLY A 189 14.27 1.04 3.61
C GLY A 189 12.78 0.67 3.72
N GLN A 190 11.96 1.00 2.69
CA GLN A 190 10.53 0.81 2.73
C GLN A 190 10.15 -0.66 2.66
N THR A 191 9.37 -1.16 3.62
CA THR A 191 8.75 -2.48 3.52
C THR A 191 7.51 -2.38 2.63
N ILE A 192 7.36 -3.30 1.69
CA ILE A 192 6.29 -3.26 0.70
C ILE A 192 5.60 -4.62 0.60
N VAL A 193 4.27 -4.64 0.63
CA VAL A 193 3.47 -5.84 0.35
C VAL A 193 2.61 -5.55 -0.86
N ILE A 194 2.79 -6.34 -1.92
CA ILE A 194 2.15 -6.11 -3.22
C ILE A 194 1.23 -7.30 -3.54
N VAL A 195 -0.03 -7.03 -3.79
CA VAL A 195 -0.92 -7.98 -4.48
C VAL A 195 -0.78 -7.75 -5.97
N THR A 196 -0.47 -8.79 -6.70
CA THR A 196 -0.35 -8.70 -8.17
C THR A 196 -0.65 -10.03 -8.87
N HIS A 197 -1.08 -9.94 -10.12
CA HIS A 197 -1.13 -11.05 -11.06
C HIS A 197 -0.02 -10.95 -12.13
N ASP A 198 0.81 -9.91 -12.05
CA ASP A 198 1.93 -9.67 -12.95
C ASP A 198 3.13 -10.56 -12.55
N PRO A 199 3.53 -11.54 -13.40
CA PRO A 199 4.63 -12.44 -13.08
C PRO A 199 5.99 -11.73 -13.03
N ASP A 200 6.18 -10.67 -13.83
CA ASP A 200 7.44 -9.94 -13.87
C ASP A 200 7.66 -9.17 -12.58
N LEU A 201 6.61 -8.50 -12.06
CA LEU A 201 6.67 -7.84 -10.76
C LEU A 201 6.89 -8.85 -9.64
N ALA A 202 6.17 -9.97 -9.66
CA ALA A 202 6.32 -11.00 -8.64
C ALA A 202 7.74 -11.60 -8.62
N ALA A 203 8.35 -11.81 -9.79
CA ALA A 203 9.71 -12.35 -9.91
C ALA A 203 10.80 -11.40 -9.38
N MET A 204 10.53 -10.09 -9.33
CA MET A 204 11.45 -9.08 -8.77
C MET A 204 11.39 -9.02 -7.24
N CYS A 205 10.29 -9.50 -6.60
CA CYS A 205 10.10 -9.42 -5.15
C CYS A 205 11.05 -10.36 -4.40
N ASP A 206 11.41 -9.98 -3.18
CA ASP A 206 12.28 -10.78 -2.32
C ASP A 206 11.62 -12.10 -1.92
N ARG A 207 10.28 -12.11 -1.82
CA ARG A 207 9.49 -13.28 -1.50
C ARG A 207 8.13 -13.26 -2.19
N VAL A 208 7.70 -14.43 -2.67
CA VAL A 208 6.37 -14.61 -3.27
C VAL A 208 5.56 -15.57 -2.41
N ARG A 209 4.32 -15.19 -2.12
CA ARG A 209 3.33 -15.99 -1.40
C ARG A 209 2.14 -16.27 -2.31
N VAL A 210 1.88 -17.53 -2.57
CA VAL A 210 0.77 -17.94 -3.43
C VAL A 210 -0.44 -18.25 -2.55
N ILE A 211 -1.56 -17.53 -2.80
CA ILE A 211 -2.82 -17.83 -2.12
C ILE A 211 -3.76 -18.57 -3.08
N LYS A 212 -4.30 -19.68 -2.60
CA LYS A 212 -5.28 -20.50 -3.32
C LYS A 212 -6.39 -20.90 -2.36
N ASP A 213 -7.65 -20.68 -2.77
CA ASP A 213 -8.85 -21.07 -2.01
C ASP A 213 -8.83 -20.61 -0.53
N GLY A 214 -8.27 -19.44 -0.28
CA GLY A 214 -8.21 -18.81 1.04
C GLY A 214 -7.08 -19.33 1.95
N LEU A 215 -6.08 -20.03 1.43
CA LEU A 215 -4.89 -20.51 2.14
C LEU A 215 -3.63 -20.21 1.33
N PHE A 216 -2.49 -20.07 2.00
CA PHE A 216 -1.19 -20.08 1.32
C PHE A 216 -0.77 -21.52 0.98
N VAL A 217 -0.20 -21.71 -0.22
CA VAL A 217 0.31 -22.98 -0.74
C VAL A 217 1.79 -22.88 -1.06
#